data_481ec97c01f78cfb0df865e643a067bd
#
_entry.id   481ec97c01f78cfb0df865e643a067bd
#
_cell.length_a   1.000
_cell.length_b   1.000
_cell.length_c   1.000
_cell.angle_alpha   90.00
_cell.angle_beta   90.00
_cell.angle_gamma   90.00
#
_symmetry.space_group_name_H-M   'P 1'
#
loop_
_entity.id
_entity.type
_entity.pdbx_description
1 polymer ?
#
loop_
_entity_poly.entity_id
_entity_poly.type
_entity_poly.pdbx_seq_one_letter_code
_entity_poly.pdbx_strand_id
1 'polypeptide(L)'
;MSQESLVLRGTMKAHTDWVTAIATPIDNSDMIVTSSRDKSIIVWSLTKDGSQYGVPRRRLTGHGHFVEDVVLSSDGMFALSGSWDGELRLWDLQAGTTARRFVGHTKDVLSVAFSVDNRQIVSASRDKTIKLWNTLGECKYTIQEQDSHSDWVSCVRFSPNNLQPTIVSGSWDRTVKIWNLTNCKLRSTLAGHSGYVNTVAVSPDGSLCASGGKDGVILLWDFAEGKKLYSLDAGSIIHTLCFSPNRYWLCAATESSIKIWDLESKSIVVDLKVDLKQESEMFGTAATDSKTKVIYCTSLSWSADGSTLFSGYTDGLIRVWGIGRY
;
A
#
# COMPACT_ATOMS: atom_id res chain seq x y z
N MET A 1 0.12 -31.48 -8.97
CA MET A 1 0.70 -30.29 -8.30
C MET A 1 -0.32 -29.81 -7.29
N SER A 2 0.02 -29.72 -6.00
CA SER A 2 -0.90 -29.20 -4.98
C SER A 2 -1.17 -27.74 -5.27
N GLN A 3 -2.42 -27.37 -5.45
CA GLN A 3 -2.81 -25.98 -5.67
C GLN A 3 -2.62 -25.22 -4.37
N GLU A 4 -1.69 -24.27 -4.36
CA GLU A 4 -1.54 -23.37 -3.21
C GLU A 4 -2.76 -22.47 -3.11
N SER A 5 -3.27 -22.30 -1.89
CA SER A 5 -4.37 -21.37 -1.61
C SER A 5 -4.06 -20.55 -0.36
N LEU A 6 -4.83 -19.50 -0.15
CA LEU A 6 -4.77 -18.70 1.06
C LEU A 6 -5.99 -18.99 1.93
N VAL A 7 -5.73 -19.22 3.21
CA VAL A 7 -6.78 -19.45 4.20
C VAL A 7 -6.72 -18.38 5.29
N LEU A 8 -7.87 -18.00 5.81
CA LEU A 8 -7.97 -17.02 6.90
C LEU A 8 -7.35 -17.60 8.17
N ARG A 9 -6.30 -16.92 8.68
CA ARG A 9 -5.57 -17.34 9.89
C ARG A 9 -5.99 -16.59 11.13
N GLY A 10 -6.46 -15.38 10.97
CA GLY A 10 -6.86 -14.56 12.09
C GLY A 10 -7.29 -13.16 11.71
N THR A 11 -7.66 -12.42 12.74
CA THR A 11 -8.06 -11.01 12.64
C THR A 11 -7.33 -10.18 13.69
N MET A 12 -7.21 -8.89 13.43
CA MET A 12 -6.61 -7.91 14.34
C MET A 12 -7.54 -6.71 14.41
N LYS A 13 -7.96 -6.32 15.61
CA LYS A 13 -8.91 -5.24 15.82
C LYS A 13 -8.39 -4.25 16.84
N ALA A 14 -8.20 -3.01 16.42
CA ALA A 14 -7.93 -1.86 17.29
C ALA A 14 -8.24 -0.52 16.63
N HIS A 15 -8.21 -0.44 15.30
CA HIS A 15 -8.62 0.77 14.59
C HIS A 15 -10.14 0.94 14.65
N THR A 16 -10.59 2.19 14.78
CA THR A 16 -12.01 2.56 14.87
C THR A 16 -12.58 3.08 13.55
N ASP A 17 -11.75 3.11 12.51
CA ASP A 17 -12.12 3.53 11.17
C ASP A 17 -11.29 2.74 10.14
N TRP A 18 -11.43 3.03 8.86
CA TRP A 18 -10.74 2.35 7.77
C TRP A 18 -9.24 2.16 8.05
N VAL A 19 -8.74 0.98 7.79
CA VAL A 19 -7.30 0.70 7.73
C VAL A 19 -6.80 1.10 6.35
N THR A 20 -6.02 2.15 6.27
CA THR A 20 -5.62 2.78 5.00
C THR A 20 -4.34 2.23 4.40
N ALA A 21 -3.42 1.78 5.24
CA ALA A 21 -2.17 1.15 4.80
C ALA A 21 -1.62 0.19 5.85
N ILE A 22 -0.83 -0.77 5.38
CA ILE A 22 -0.11 -1.74 6.19
C ILE A 22 1.34 -1.76 5.72
N ALA A 23 2.27 -1.66 6.66
CA ALA A 23 3.70 -1.81 6.41
C ALA A 23 4.25 -3.01 7.15
N THR A 24 4.97 -3.87 6.44
CA THR A 24 5.60 -5.08 6.97
C THR A 24 7.12 -4.95 6.93
N PRO A 25 7.83 -5.44 7.98
CA PRO A 25 9.28 -5.34 8.03
C PRO A 25 9.95 -6.32 7.04
N ILE A 26 11.10 -5.92 6.51
CA ILE A 26 11.85 -6.75 5.56
C ILE A 26 12.66 -7.87 6.23
N ASP A 27 12.88 -7.80 7.54
CA ASP A 27 13.59 -8.81 8.33
C ASP A 27 12.67 -9.94 8.83
N ASN A 28 11.39 -9.92 8.42
CA ASN A 28 10.37 -10.90 8.82
C ASN A 28 10.14 -10.98 10.34
N SER A 29 10.41 -9.91 11.09
CA SER A 29 10.10 -9.84 12.52
C SER A 29 8.59 -9.87 12.78
N ASP A 30 8.19 -10.29 13.99
CA ASP A 30 6.79 -10.44 14.38
C ASP A 30 6.14 -9.08 14.75
N MET A 31 6.19 -8.14 13.82
CA MET A 31 5.67 -6.80 13.95
C MET A 31 5.07 -6.33 12.62
N ILE A 32 4.02 -5.55 12.67
CA ILE A 32 3.52 -4.75 11.55
C ILE A 32 3.10 -3.37 12.03
N VAL A 33 2.98 -2.43 11.11
CA VAL A 33 2.51 -1.08 11.36
C VAL A 33 1.35 -0.78 10.43
N THR A 34 0.29 -0.20 10.97
CA THR A 34 -0.92 0.14 10.20
C THR A 34 -1.33 1.58 10.42
N SER A 35 -1.85 2.22 9.39
CA SER A 35 -2.44 3.56 9.43
C SER A 35 -3.95 3.50 9.22
N SER A 36 -4.66 4.52 9.69
CA SER A 36 -6.11 4.54 9.65
C SER A 36 -6.71 5.95 9.51
N ARG A 37 -7.95 5.98 9.04
CA ARG A 37 -8.81 7.17 9.08
C ARG A 37 -9.17 7.59 10.51
N ASP A 38 -8.90 6.76 11.52
CA ASP A 38 -9.03 7.13 12.93
C ASP A 38 -7.94 8.11 13.42
N LYS A 39 -7.10 8.60 12.50
CA LYS A 39 -5.99 9.55 12.72
C LYS A 39 -4.80 8.95 13.47
N SER A 40 -4.73 7.65 13.59
CA SER A 40 -3.67 6.96 14.31
C SER A 40 -2.87 6.01 13.42
N ILE A 41 -1.70 5.69 13.93
CA ILE A 41 -0.84 4.60 13.46
C ILE A 41 -0.71 3.62 14.62
N ILE A 42 -0.85 2.34 14.36
CA ILE A 42 -0.68 1.30 15.38
C ILE A 42 0.53 0.44 15.03
N VAL A 43 1.37 0.24 16.02
CA VAL A 43 2.46 -0.74 15.99
C VAL A 43 1.95 -2.00 16.68
N TRP A 44 1.93 -3.11 15.95
CA TRP A 44 1.41 -4.39 16.40
C TRP A 44 2.54 -5.36 16.71
N SER A 45 2.36 -6.16 17.73
CA SER A 45 3.14 -7.38 17.97
C SER A 45 2.31 -8.58 17.54
N LEU A 46 2.85 -9.42 16.67
CA LEU A 46 2.13 -10.58 16.15
C LEU A 46 2.20 -11.74 17.14
N THR A 47 1.05 -12.20 17.61
CA THR A 47 0.89 -13.34 18.51
C THR A 47 0.53 -14.61 17.75
N LYS A 48 0.00 -14.46 16.52
CA LYS A 48 -0.43 -15.54 15.62
C LYS A 48 -1.55 -16.42 16.19
N ASP A 49 -2.32 -15.85 17.10
CA ASP A 49 -3.54 -16.47 17.66
C ASP A 49 -4.77 -15.99 16.88
N GLY A 50 -5.69 -16.89 16.53
CA GLY A 50 -6.75 -16.66 15.54
C GLY A 50 -7.60 -15.40 15.76
N SER A 51 -8.22 -15.22 16.95
CA SER A 51 -9.08 -14.07 17.26
C SER A 51 -8.32 -12.80 17.57
N GLN A 52 -7.05 -12.92 17.91
CA GLN A 52 -6.10 -11.84 18.13
C GLN A 52 -4.75 -12.20 17.51
N TYR A 53 -4.69 -12.13 16.20
CA TYR A 53 -3.45 -12.46 15.48
C TYR A 53 -2.29 -11.52 15.83
N GLY A 54 -2.59 -10.31 16.31
CA GLY A 54 -1.65 -9.36 16.85
C GLY A 54 -2.28 -8.52 17.96
N VAL A 55 -1.44 -8.00 18.84
CA VAL A 55 -1.83 -7.06 19.88
C VAL A 55 -1.25 -5.68 19.61
N PRO A 56 -2.04 -4.60 19.79
CA PRO A 56 -1.52 -3.24 19.62
C PRO A 56 -0.53 -2.94 20.74
N ARG A 57 0.72 -2.63 20.38
CA ARG A 57 1.76 -2.24 21.33
C ARG A 57 1.80 -0.75 21.57
N ARG A 58 1.69 0.01 20.48
CA ARG A 58 1.71 1.47 20.51
C ARG A 58 0.66 2.03 19.58
N ARG A 59 0.06 3.11 20.01
CA ARG A 59 -0.77 3.98 19.16
C ARG A 59 -0.06 5.31 19.01
N LEU A 60 0.33 5.64 17.77
CA LEU A 60 1.01 6.88 17.45
C LEU A 60 -0.02 7.91 17.01
N THR A 61 -0.09 9.00 17.73
CA THR A 61 -1.05 10.09 17.51
C THR A 61 -0.31 11.41 17.28
N GLY A 62 -0.97 12.34 16.57
CA GLY A 62 -0.42 13.65 16.26
C GLY A 62 -0.92 14.22 14.94
N HIS A 63 -1.22 13.36 13.96
CA HIS A 63 -1.90 13.84 12.76
C HIS A 63 -3.28 14.41 13.05
N GLY A 64 -3.62 15.52 12.40
CA GLY A 64 -4.89 16.23 12.58
C GLY A 64 -6.03 15.71 11.74
N HIS A 65 -5.78 14.78 10.83
CA HIS A 65 -6.76 14.20 9.91
C HIS A 65 -6.42 12.74 9.61
N PHE A 66 -7.16 12.09 8.70
CA PHE A 66 -6.93 10.71 8.27
C PHE A 66 -5.46 10.48 7.94
N VAL A 67 -4.89 9.38 8.44
CA VAL A 67 -3.57 8.91 8.01
C VAL A 67 -3.79 8.00 6.80
N GLU A 68 -3.31 8.41 5.64
CA GLU A 68 -3.62 7.73 4.37
C GLU A 68 -2.60 6.65 4.02
N ASP A 69 -1.34 6.84 4.40
CA ASP A 69 -0.27 5.90 4.06
C ASP A 69 0.75 5.80 5.19
N VAL A 70 1.38 4.65 5.30
CA VAL A 70 2.49 4.38 6.22
C VAL A 70 3.47 3.40 5.58
N VAL A 71 4.75 3.68 5.73
CA VAL A 71 5.85 2.80 5.31
C VAL A 71 6.88 2.67 6.42
N LEU A 72 7.65 1.59 6.41
CA LEU A 72 8.72 1.34 7.36
C LEU A 72 10.09 1.63 6.73
N SER A 73 11.02 2.11 7.54
CA SER A 73 12.44 2.08 7.19
C SER A 73 12.95 0.63 7.09
N SER A 74 14.02 0.42 6.34
CA SER A 74 14.55 -0.94 6.11
C SER A 74 15.02 -1.64 7.39
N ASP A 75 15.44 -0.88 8.40
CA ASP A 75 15.83 -1.42 9.72
C ASP A 75 14.63 -1.64 10.67
N GLY A 76 13.43 -1.24 10.26
CA GLY A 76 12.21 -1.36 11.07
C GLY A 76 12.14 -0.42 12.29
N MET A 77 13.07 0.54 12.41
CA MET A 77 13.15 1.44 13.58
C MET A 77 12.27 2.68 13.44
N PHE A 78 11.93 3.06 12.21
CA PHE A 78 11.13 4.24 11.90
C PHE A 78 9.96 3.91 10.99
N ALA A 79 8.85 4.60 11.20
CA ALA A 79 7.72 4.64 10.26
C ALA A 79 7.59 6.05 9.70
N LEU A 80 7.19 6.13 8.44
CA LEU A 80 6.87 7.36 7.76
C LEU A 80 5.41 7.34 7.36
N SER A 81 4.66 8.37 7.72
CA SER A 81 3.24 8.50 7.41
C SER A 81 2.94 9.75 6.59
N GLY A 82 1.86 9.67 5.83
CA GLY A 82 1.26 10.80 5.12
C GLY A 82 -0.21 10.94 5.49
N SER A 83 -0.68 12.18 5.65
CA SER A 83 -2.02 12.46 6.14
C SER A 83 -2.76 13.50 5.30
N TRP A 84 -4.08 13.45 5.41
CA TRP A 84 -4.96 14.48 4.86
C TRP A 84 -4.79 15.85 5.56
N ASP A 85 -4.02 15.92 6.65
CA ASP A 85 -3.60 17.20 7.24
C ASP A 85 -2.53 17.94 6.42
N GLY A 86 -2.05 17.34 5.31
CA GLY A 86 -1.04 17.92 4.42
C GLY A 86 0.40 17.65 4.83
N GLU A 87 0.63 16.91 5.92
CA GLU A 87 1.95 16.65 6.47
C GLU A 87 2.36 15.19 6.29
N LEU A 88 3.70 14.99 6.25
CA LEU A 88 4.32 13.70 6.56
C LEU A 88 4.87 13.76 7.98
N ARG A 89 4.94 12.60 8.63
CA ARG A 89 5.63 12.43 9.92
C ARG A 89 6.54 11.22 9.89
N LEU A 90 7.74 11.41 10.39
CA LEU A 90 8.68 10.34 10.69
C LEU A 90 8.57 10.02 12.19
N TRP A 91 8.27 8.78 12.50
CA TRP A 91 8.04 8.30 13.86
C TRP A 91 9.20 7.41 14.31
N ASP A 92 9.76 7.71 15.48
CA ASP A 92 10.65 6.80 16.19
C ASP A 92 9.79 5.74 16.89
N LEU A 93 9.86 4.50 16.43
CA LEU A 93 9.01 3.43 16.93
C LEU A 93 9.41 2.95 18.33
N GLN A 94 10.66 3.10 18.70
CA GLN A 94 11.14 2.76 20.04
C GLN A 94 10.66 3.80 21.07
N ALA A 95 10.81 5.07 20.76
CA ALA A 95 10.35 6.17 21.63
C ALA A 95 8.81 6.35 21.59
N GLY A 96 8.17 6.00 20.48
CA GLY A 96 6.74 6.21 20.26
C GLY A 96 6.37 7.68 20.00
N THR A 97 7.29 8.46 19.47
CA THR A 97 7.15 9.89 19.24
C THR A 97 7.48 10.31 17.82
N THR A 98 6.99 11.46 17.40
CA THR A 98 7.37 12.09 16.13
C THR A 98 8.83 12.56 16.20
N ALA A 99 9.67 12.03 15.32
CA ALA A 99 11.05 12.44 15.15
C ALA A 99 11.19 13.67 14.25
N ARG A 100 10.40 13.74 13.17
CA ARG A 100 10.38 14.85 12.20
C ARG A 100 8.99 15.05 11.63
N ARG A 101 8.67 16.30 11.30
CA ARG A 101 7.49 16.70 10.53
C ARG A 101 7.93 17.27 9.20
N PHE A 102 7.17 16.96 8.16
CA PHE A 102 7.44 17.38 6.78
C PHE A 102 6.28 18.26 6.33
N VAL A 103 6.50 19.55 6.25
CA VAL A 103 5.49 20.56 5.95
C VAL A 103 5.79 21.21 4.60
N GLY A 104 4.83 21.24 3.70
CA GLY A 104 5.00 21.83 2.38
C GLY A 104 3.87 21.56 1.40
N HIS A 105 3.22 20.38 1.48
CA HIS A 105 2.03 20.14 0.68
C HIS A 105 0.87 21.05 1.10
N THR A 106 0.12 21.53 0.12
CA THR A 106 -1.01 22.45 0.35
C THR A 106 -2.34 21.74 0.48
N LYS A 107 -2.37 20.44 0.21
CA LYS A 107 -3.53 19.57 0.33
C LYS A 107 -3.12 18.19 0.87
N ASP A 108 -4.09 17.30 0.98
CA ASP A 108 -3.94 15.95 1.50
C ASP A 108 -2.75 15.21 0.89
N VAL A 109 -1.93 14.60 1.73
CA VAL A 109 -0.89 13.64 1.31
C VAL A 109 -1.54 12.28 1.16
N LEU A 110 -1.42 11.68 -0.02
CA LEU A 110 -2.07 10.41 -0.37
C LEU A 110 -1.13 9.22 -0.36
N SER A 111 0.17 9.45 -0.54
CA SER A 111 1.14 8.36 -0.62
C SER A 111 2.53 8.84 -0.21
N VAL A 112 3.28 7.98 0.44
CA VAL A 112 4.66 8.22 0.86
C VAL A 112 5.52 7.00 0.55
N ALA A 113 6.80 7.20 0.32
CA ALA A 113 7.73 6.11 0.10
C ALA A 113 9.15 6.47 0.55
N PHE A 114 9.89 5.46 1.04
CA PHE A 114 11.32 5.52 1.26
C PHE A 114 12.09 4.96 0.07
N SER A 115 13.22 5.55 -0.24
CA SER A 115 14.24 4.87 -1.05
C SER A 115 14.79 3.64 -0.32
N VAL A 116 15.38 2.71 -1.07
CA VAL A 116 15.90 1.46 -0.50
C VAL A 116 17.00 1.70 0.55
N ASP A 117 17.78 2.76 0.38
CA ASP A 117 18.82 3.18 1.33
C ASP A 117 18.30 4.08 2.48
N ASN A 118 16.98 4.34 2.54
CA ASN A 118 16.30 5.21 3.51
C ASN A 118 16.77 6.68 3.52
N ARG A 119 17.51 7.14 2.53
CA ARG A 119 18.05 8.51 2.48
C ARG A 119 17.10 9.49 1.83
N GLN A 120 16.25 9.01 0.94
CA GLN A 120 15.30 9.82 0.19
C GLN A 120 13.86 9.43 0.55
N ILE A 121 13.02 10.44 0.62
CA ILE A 121 11.58 10.32 0.84
C ILE A 121 10.87 10.99 -0.30
N VAL A 122 9.83 10.37 -0.84
CA VAL A 122 8.92 10.99 -1.79
C VAL A 122 7.49 10.95 -1.26
N SER A 123 6.74 11.98 -1.58
CA SER A 123 5.33 12.10 -1.24
C SER A 123 4.50 12.55 -2.43
N ALA A 124 3.27 12.09 -2.49
CA ALA A 124 2.29 12.43 -3.50
C ALA A 124 1.04 13.01 -2.84
N SER A 125 0.42 14.01 -3.47
CA SER A 125 -0.64 14.78 -2.86
C SER A 125 -1.78 15.13 -3.83
N ARG A 126 -2.93 15.46 -3.25
CA ARG A 126 -4.05 16.11 -3.96
C ARG A 126 -3.71 17.48 -4.50
N ASP A 127 -2.62 18.09 -4.06
CA ASP A 127 -2.10 19.36 -4.62
C ASP A 127 -1.47 19.19 -6.01
N LYS A 128 -1.51 17.98 -6.59
CA LYS A 128 -0.99 17.62 -7.92
C LYS A 128 0.54 17.57 -7.99
N THR A 129 1.22 17.61 -6.86
CA THR A 129 2.68 17.59 -6.78
C THR A 129 3.22 16.29 -6.21
N ILE A 130 4.47 16.03 -6.56
CA ILE A 130 5.33 15.05 -5.91
C ILE A 130 6.47 15.84 -5.27
N LYS A 131 6.75 15.59 -4.01
CA LYS A 131 7.86 16.23 -3.30
C LYS A 131 8.93 15.21 -2.93
N LEU A 132 10.18 15.63 -3.11
CA LEU A 132 11.36 14.89 -2.69
C LEU A 132 11.91 15.54 -1.42
N TRP A 133 12.12 14.74 -0.38
CA TRP A 133 12.58 15.18 0.94
C TRP A 133 13.83 14.44 1.36
N ASN A 134 14.66 15.09 2.19
CA ASN A 134 15.63 14.36 3.00
C ASN A 134 15.01 13.90 4.32
N THR A 135 15.75 13.14 5.11
CA THR A 135 15.26 12.62 6.39
C THR A 135 15.20 13.64 7.53
N LEU A 136 15.72 14.85 7.28
CA LEU A 136 15.65 15.97 8.23
C LEU A 136 14.36 16.80 8.10
N GLY A 137 13.48 16.45 7.14
CA GLY A 137 12.24 17.18 6.90
C GLY A 137 12.37 18.32 5.90
N GLU A 138 13.49 18.43 5.20
CA GLU A 138 13.70 19.48 4.19
C GLU A 138 13.22 19.01 2.82
N CYS A 139 12.37 19.83 2.19
CA CYS A 139 11.95 19.61 0.80
C CYS A 139 13.11 19.97 -0.15
N LYS A 140 13.61 18.99 -0.89
CA LYS A 140 14.71 19.17 -1.83
C LYS A 140 14.25 19.49 -3.23
N TYR A 141 13.09 19.02 -3.63
CA TYR A 141 12.51 19.29 -4.93
C TYR A 141 10.99 19.11 -4.91
N THR A 142 10.31 19.93 -5.72
CA THR A 142 8.87 19.77 -5.97
C THR A 142 8.65 19.60 -7.46
N ILE A 143 8.05 18.48 -7.86
CA ILE A 143 7.62 18.23 -9.23
C ILE A 143 6.25 18.88 -9.42
N GLN A 144 6.19 20.02 -10.10
CA GLN A 144 4.97 20.83 -10.24
C GLN A 144 4.84 21.54 -11.60
N GLU A 145 5.80 21.32 -12.50
CA GLU A 145 5.86 22.03 -13.79
C GLU A 145 5.12 21.27 -14.92
N GLN A 146 5.39 21.66 -16.15
CA GLN A 146 4.67 21.21 -17.35
C GLN A 146 4.57 19.69 -17.52
N ASP A 147 5.54 18.92 -17.00
CA ASP A 147 5.53 17.46 -17.06
C ASP A 147 4.81 16.82 -15.90
N SER A 148 4.37 17.58 -14.88
CA SER A 148 3.69 17.05 -13.70
C SER A 148 2.29 16.51 -14.03
N HIS A 149 1.75 15.74 -13.08
CA HIS A 149 0.35 15.32 -13.18
C HIS A 149 -0.61 16.51 -13.14
N SER A 150 -1.71 16.38 -13.87
CA SER A 150 -2.74 17.44 -13.98
C SER A 150 -3.90 17.26 -12.98
N ASP A 151 -3.84 16.23 -12.15
CA ASP A 151 -4.82 15.94 -11.10
C ASP A 151 -4.12 15.31 -9.88
N TRP A 152 -4.89 14.88 -8.87
CA TRP A 152 -4.36 14.25 -7.65
C TRP A 152 -3.34 13.18 -7.98
N VAL A 153 -2.21 13.21 -7.30
CA VAL A 153 -1.23 12.12 -7.34
C VAL A 153 -1.54 11.15 -6.21
N SER A 154 -2.09 10.01 -6.58
CA SER A 154 -2.69 9.06 -5.63
C SER A 154 -1.70 8.05 -5.05
N CYS A 155 -0.63 7.76 -5.75
CA CYS A 155 0.34 6.74 -5.33
C CYS A 155 1.73 7.06 -5.89
N VAL A 156 2.75 6.84 -5.08
CA VAL A 156 4.15 6.94 -5.47
C VAL A 156 4.94 5.78 -4.87
N ARG A 157 5.83 5.17 -5.68
CA ARG A 157 6.66 4.05 -5.25
C ARG A 157 8.06 4.18 -5.82
N PHE A 158 9.07 3.76 -5.06
CA PHE A 158 10.43 3.63 -5.55
C PHE A 158 10.60 2.33 -6.34
N SER A 159 11.42 2.40 -7.39
CA SER A 159 12.01 1.19 -7.97
C SER A 159 13.01 0.58 -6.97
N PRO A 160 13.07 -0.74 -6.85
CA PRO A 160 14.04 -1.40 -5.97
C PRO A 160 15.48 -1.30 -6.48
N ASN A 161 15.71 -0.78 -7.69
CA ASN A 161 17.06 -0.62 -8.26
C ASN A 161 17.75 0.62 -7.67
N ASN A 162 18.90 0.41 -7.01
CA ASN A 162 19.68 1.47 -6.38
C ASN A 162 20.65 2.21 -7.30
N LEU A 163 20.93 1.68 -8.49
CA LEU A 163 21.93 2.29 -9.39
C LEU A 163 21.44 3.61 -9.99
N GLN A 164 20.16 3.70 -10.23
CA GLN A 164 19.48 4.92 -10.68
C GLN A 164 18.19 5.09 -9.90
N PRO A 165 18.12 6.02 -8.93
CA PRO A 165 16.91 6.23 -8.17
C PRO A 165 15.78 6.68 -9.09
N THR A 166 14.77 5.84 -9.18
CA THR A 166 13.60 6.03 -10.05
C THR A 166 12.34 5.82 -9.24
N ILE A 167 11.33 6.63 -9.48
CA ILE A 167 9.99 6.47 -8.91
C ILE A 167 8.95 6.31 -9.99
N VAL A 168 7.86 5.68 -9.64
CA VAL A 168 6.64 5.61 -10.42
C VAL A 168 5.51 6.28 -9.65
N SER A 169 4.70 7.06 -10.34
CA SER A 169 3.53 7.73 -9.78
C SER A 169 2.28 7.42 -10.57
N GLY A 170 1.16 7.26 -9.88
CA GLY A 170 -0.17 7.13 -10.46
C GLY A 170 -1.03 8.33 -10.09
N SER A 171 -1.95 8.71 -10.97
CA SER A 171 -2.75 9.91 -10.78
C SER A 171 -4.20 9.75 -11.24
N TRP A 172 -5.05 10.59 -10.68
CA TRP A 172 -6.42 10.76 -11.14
C TRP A 172 -6.51 11.39 -12.53
N ASP A 173 -5.40 11.90 -13.09
CA ASP A 173 -5.30 12.30 -14.49
C ASP A 173 -5.31 11.13 -15.48
N ARG A 174 -5.45 9.86 -14.97
CA ARG A 174 -5.50 8.59 -15.70
C ARG A 174 -4.15 8.14 -16.25
N THR A 175 -3.06 8.75 -15.83
CA THR A 175 -1.71 8.40 -16.28
C THR A 175 -0.87 7.83 -15.15
N VAL A 176 0.14 7.08 -15.56
CA VAL A 176 1.26 6.66 -14.74
C VAL A 176 2.51 7.33 -15.30
N LYS A 177 3.35 7.85 -14.43
CA LYS A 177 4.59 8.52 -14.83
C LYS A 177 5.79 7.90 -14.13
N ILE A 178 6.88 7.78 -14.87
CA ILE A 178 8.17 7.29 -14.38
C ILE A 178 9.16 8.45 -14.38
N TRP A 179 9.79 8.67 -13.22
CA TRP A 179 10.68 9.81 -12.98
C TRP A 179 12.08 9.33 -12.61
N ASN A 180 13.07 9.96 -13.21
CA ASN A 180 14.48 9.83 -12.81
C ASN A 180 14.75 10.87 -11.71
N LEU A 181 15.09 10.43 -10.50
CA LEU A 181 15.35 11.32 -9.37
C LEU A 181 16.77 11.90 -9.35
N THR A 182 17.69 11.44 -10.18
CA THR A 182 19.01 12.06 -10.31
C THR A 182 18.90 13.50 -10.80
N ASN A 183 17.97 13.77 -11.71
CA ASN A 183 17.71 15.09 -12.27
C ASN A 183 16.26 15.57 -12.06
N CYS A 184 15.43 14.78 -11.37
CA CYS A 184 13.99 15.03 -11.13
C CYS A 184 13.19 15.25 -12.44
N LYS A 185 13.56 14.55 -13.51
CA LYS A 185 12.92 14.67 -14.82
C LYS A 185 12.05 13.48 -15.14
N LEU A 186 10.98 13.77 -15.88
CA LEU A 186 10.10 12.75 -16.46
C LEU A 186 10.86 11.88 -17.45
N ARG A 187 10.78 10.56 -17.25
CA ARG A 187 11.32 9.56 -18.18
C ARG A 187 10.25 9.04 -19.13
N SER A 188 9.07 8.73 -18.62
CA SER A 188 7.97 8.14 -19.41
C SER A 188 6.61 8.53 -18.86
N THR A 189 5.65 8.73 -19.75
CA THR A 189 4.22 8.82 -19.40
C THR A 189 3.52 7.60 -19.98
N LEU A 190 2.85 6.83 -19.12
CA LEU A 190 2.17 5.61 -19.46
C LEU A 190 0.67 5.87 -19.49
N ALA A 191 0.10 5.95 -20.69
CA ALA A 191 -1.31 6.18 -20.92
C ALA A 191 -2.02 4.88 -21.31
N GLY A 192 -3.26 4.71 -20.89
CA GLY A 192 -4.06 3.53 -21.24
C GLY A 192 -5.26 3.31 -20.33
N HIS A 193 -5.30 3.92 -19.14
CA HIS A 193 -6.46 3.85 -18.27
C HIS A 193 -7.58 4.77 -18.74
N SER A 194 -8.82 4.27 -18.66
CA SER A 194 -10.03 5.06 -18.97
C SER A 194 -10.65 5.74 -17.74
N GLY A 195 -10.11 5.49 -16.57
CA GLY A 195 -10.49 6.10 -15.30
C GLY A 195 -9.28 6.49 -14.46
N TYR A 196 -9.52 7.15 -13.32
CA TYR A 196 -8.45 7.57 -12.44
C TYR A 196 -7.65 6.35 -11.91
N VAL A 197 -6.34 6.56 -11.75
CA VAL A 197 -5.43 5.58 -11.17
C VAL A 197 -5.36 5.81 -9.66
N ASN A 198 -5.60 4.76 -8.88
CA ASN A 198 -5.50 4.80 -7.42
C ASN A 198 -4.16 4.28 -6.91
N THR A 199 -3.54 3.35 -7.64
CA THR A 199 -2.43 2.56 -7.11
C THR A 199 -1.47 2.19 -8.22
N VAL A 200 -0.20 2.18 -7.87
CA VAL A 200 0.90 1.63 -8.67
C VAL A 200 1.74 0.72 -7.80
N ALA A 201 2.34 -0.29 -8.39
CA ALA A 201 3.26 -1.19 -7.72
C ALA A 201 4.42 -1.54 -8.64
N VAL A 202 5.60 -1.76 -8.08
CA VAL A 202 6.79 -2.21 -8.80
C VAL A 202 7.13 -3.62 -8.33
N SER A 203 7.44 -4.51 -9.28
CA SER A 203 7.81 -5.89 -8.95
C SER A 203 9.11 -5.93 -8.14
N PRO A 204 9.35 -6.98 -7.32
CA PRO A 204 10.55 -7.08 -6.49
C PRO A 204 11.87 -7.01 -7.27
N ASP A 205 11.89 -7.49 -8.51
CA ASP A 205 13.07 -7.44 -9.41
C ASP A 205 13.19 -6.11 -10.18
N GLY A 206 12.20 -5.21 -10.07
CA GLY A 206 12.17 -3.93 -10.75
C GLY A 206 11.82 -3.98 -12.24
N SER A 207 11.46 -5.14 -12.79
CA SER A 207 11.19 -5.29 -14.22
C SER A 207 9.79 -4.87 -14.64
N LEU A 208 8.80 -4.98 -13.73
CA LEU A 208 7.39 -4.71 -14.00
C LEU A 208 6.87 -3.58 -13.13
N CYS A 209 5.94 -2.83 -13.72
CA CYS A 209 5.06 -1.93 -13.00
C CYS A 209 3.61 -2.32 -13.25
N ALA A 210 2.78 -2.29 -12.22
CA ALA A 210 1.34 -2.51 -12.32
C ALA A 210 0.60 -1.25 -11.89
N SER A 211 -0.52 -0.97 -12.54
CA SER A 211 -1.38 0.17 -12.20
C SER A 211 -2.85 -0.22 -12.28
N GLY A 212 -3.68 0.43 -11.47
CA GLY A 212 -5.11 0.16 -11.42
C GLY A 212 -5.90 1.25 -10.70
N GLY A 213 -7.20 1.26 -10.92
CA GLY A 213 -8.09 2.23 -10.31
C GLY A 213 -9.55 2.05 -10.73
N LYS A 214 -10.18 3.15 -11.13
CA LYS A 214 -11.62 3.25 -11.38
C LYS A 214 -12.13 2.35 -12.50
N ASP A 215 -11.37 2.15 -13.56
CA ASP A 215 -11.78 1.34 -14.70
C ASP A 215 -11.81 -0.16 -14.42
N GLY A 216 -11.29 -0.60 -13.27
CA GLY A 216 -11.28 -2.01 -12.88
C GLY A 216 -10.30 -2.87 -13.66
N VAL A 217 -9.40 -2.27 -14.41
CA VAL A 217 -8.40 -2.96 -15.24
C VAL A 217 -7.01 -2.75 -14.66
N ILE A 218 -6.26 -3.84 -14.50
CA ILE A 218 -4.85 -3.78 -14.17
C ILE A 218 -4.06 -3.69 -15.46
N LEU A 219 -3.19 -2.70 -15.58
CA LEU A 219 -2.24 -2.61 -16.68
C LEU A 219 -0.85 -3.01 -16.16
N LEU A 220 -0.22 -3.94 -16.87
CA LEU A 220 1.17 -4.37 -16.65
C LEU A 220 2.06 -3.67 -17.66
N TRP A 221 3.12 -3.04 -17.14
CA TRP A 221 4.05 -2.24 -17.92
C TRP A 221 5.46 -2.80 -17.79
N ASP A 222 6.21 -2.81 -18.89
CA ASP A 222 7.66 -2.95 -18.84
C ASP A 222 8.26 -1.67 -18.25
N PHE A 223 8.89 -1.79 -17.09
CA PHE A 223 9.38 -0.63 -16.36
C PHE A 223 10.54 0.08 -17.09
N ALA A 224 11.45 -0.68 -17.70
CA ALA A 224 12.62 -0.13 -18.41
C ALA A 224 12.21 0.55 -19.72
N GLU A 225 11.35 -0.10 -20.50
CA GLU A 225 10.93 0.37 -21.83
C GLU A 225 9.76 1.36 -21.79
N GLY A 226 9.01 1.41 -20.69
CA GLY A 226 7.82 2.23 -20.58
C GLY A 226 6.70 1.81 -21.52
N LYS A 227 6.57 0.51 -21.78
CA LYS A 227 5.58 -0.06 -22.72
C LYS A 227 4.58 -0.94 -22.00
N LYS A 228 3.33 -0.87 -22.44
CA LYS A 228 2.28 -1.78 -21.98
C LYS A 228 2.59 -3.19 -22.46
N LEU A 229 2.53 -4.15 -21.53
CA LEU A 229 2.69 -5.57 -21.80
C LEU A 229 1.34 -6.24 -22.05
N TYR A 230 0.45 -6.16 -21.07
CA TYR A 230 -0.91 -6.71 -21.13
C TYR A 230 -1.79 -6.12 -20.04
N SER A 231 -3.06 -6.47 -20.06
CA SER A 231 -4.05 -6.08 -19.08
C SER A 231 -4.72 -7.28 -18.42
N LEU A 232 -5.17 -7.08 -17.19
CA LEU A 232 -5.97 -8.05 -16.43
C LEU A 232 -7.27 -7.38 -15.99
N ASP A 233 -8.40 -8.02 -16.24
CA ASP A 233 -9.71 -7.50 -15.83
C ASP A 233 -10.02 -7.92 -14.38
N ALA A 234 -10.09 -6.96 -13.48
CA ALA A 234 -10.44 -7.19 -12.09
C ALA A 234 -11.96 -7.09 -11.83
N GLY A 235 -12.72 -6.56 -12.78
CA GLY A 235 -14.17 -6.52 -12.75
C GLY A 235 -14.79 -5.44 -11.83
N SER A 236 -14.02 -4.79 -10.99
CA SER A 236 -14.47 -3.69 -10.12
C SER A 236 -13.33 -2.74 -9.78
N ILE A 237 -13.64 -1.61 -9.16
CA ILE A 237 -12.66 -0.59 -8.77
C ILE A 237 -11.51 -1.23 -7.97
N ILE A 238 -10.28 -0.91 -8.37
CA ILE A 238 -9.05 -1.36 -7.71
C ILE A 238 -8.61 -0.28 -6.72
N HIS A 239 -8.43 -0.67 -5.46
CA HIS A 239 -7.98 0.24 -4.40
C HIS A 239 -6.47 0.16 -4.18
N THR A 240 -5.90 -1.03 -4.22
CA THR A 240 -4.46 -1.23 -4.04
C THR A 240 -3.97 -2.46 -4.78
N LEU A 241 -2.71 -2.42 -5.17
CA LEU A 241 -1.97 -3.51 -5.82
C LEU A 241 -0.70 -3.80 -5.04
N CYS A 242 -0.33 -5.06 -4.93
CA CYS A 242 0.99 -5.44 -4.44
C CYS A 242 1.47 -6.74 -5.09
N PHE A 243 2.78 -6.81 -5.33
CA PHE A 243 3.42 -8.05 -5.79
C PHE A 243 3.78 -8.93 -4.60
N SER A 244 3.68 -10.24 -4.77
CA SER A 244 4.26 -11.19 -3.82
C SER A 244 5.79 -11.08 -3.83
N PRO A 245 6.48 -11.20 -2.67
CA PRO A 245 7.92 -11.10 -2.63
C PRO A 245 8.65 -12.34 -3.17
N ASN A 246 7.99 -13.49 -3.27
CA ASN A 246 8.64 -14.76 -3.62
C ASN A 246 7.88 -15.60 -4.66
N ARG A 247 6.69 -15.20 -5.07
CA ARG A 247 5.92 -15.84 -6.14
C ARG A 247 5.66 -14.84 -7.26
N TYR A 248 5.49 -15.32 -8.46
CA TYR A 248 5.14 -14.47 -9.60
C TYR A 248 3.64 -14.13 -9.59
N TRP A 249 3.21 -13.55 -8.48
CA TRP A 249 1.82 -13.19 -8.19
C TRP A 249 1.64 -11.69 -8.06
N LEU A 250 0.51 -11.22 -8.55
CA LEU A 250 0.02 -9.86 -8.33
C LEU A 250 -1.32 -9.91 -7.59
N CYS A 251 -1.39 -9.18 -6.49
CA CYS A 251 -2.58 -9.09 -5.65
C CYS A 251 -3.27 -7.75 -5.87
N ALA A 252 -4.59 -7.76 -6.04
CA ALA A 252 -5.43 -6.57 -6.16
C ALA A 252 -6.53 -6.59 -5.13
N ALA A 253 -6.61 -5.55 -4.31
CA ALA A 253 -7.78 -5.27 -3.49
C ALA A 253 -8.80 -4.50 -4.32
N THR A 254 -9.95 -5.12 -4.56
CA THR A 254 -11.07 -4.53 -5.29
C THR A 254 -12.26 -4.30 -4.36
N GLU A 255 -13.28 -3.61 -4.82
CA GLU A 255 -14.51 -3.44 -4.03
C GLU A 255 -15.25 -4.76 -3.76
N SER A 256 -15.02 -5.79 -4.57
CA SER A 256 -15.72 -7.07 -4.43
C SER A 256 -14.91 -8.12 -3.66
N SER A 257 -13.59 -8.13 -3.79
CA SER A 257 -12.72 -9.15 -3.20
C SER A 257 -11.24 -8.81 -3.36
N ILE A 258 -10.38 -9.62 -2.76
CA ILE A 258 -8.95 -9.63 -3.07
C ILE A 258 -8.71 -10.71 -4.12
N LYS A 259 -8.24 -10.32 -5.30
CA LYS A 259 -7.92 -11.21 -6.39
C LYS A 259 -6.41 -11.33 -6.54
N ILE A 260 -5.93 -12.55 -6.72
CA ILE A 260 -4.52 -12.84 -6.95
C ILE A 260 -4.36 -13.55 -8.29
N TRP A 261 -3.53 -12.97 -9.16
CA TRP A 261 -3.16 -13.54 -10.45
C TRP A 261 -1.79 -14.18 -10.38
N ASP A 262 -1.67 -15.34 -11.00
CA ASP A 262 -0.41 -15.86 -11.48
C ASP A 262 -0.06 -15.13 -12.79
N LEU A 263 1.07 -14.43 -12.81
CA LEU A 263 1.45 -13.60 -13.96
C LEU A 263 2.03 -14.42 -15.12
N GLU A 264 2.44 -15.67 -14.88
CA GLU A 264 2.88 -16.57 -15.94
C GLU A 264 1.67 -17.05 -16.75
N SER A 265 0.65 -17.57 -16.08
CA SER A 265 -0.59 -18.03 -16.72
C SER A 265 -1.58 -16.91 -17.00
N LYS A 266 -1.40 -15.73 -16.39
CA LYS A 266 -2.33 -14.58 -16.44
C LYS A 266 -3.73 -14.91 -15.96
N SER A 267 -3.85 -15.89 -15.06
CA SER A 267 -5.12 -16.36 -14.51
C SER A 267 -5.24 -16.03 -13.02
N ILE A 268 -6.49 -15.88 -12.56
CA ILE A 268 -6.79 -15.73 -11.14
C ILE A 268 -6.58 -17.09 -10.47
N VAL A 269 -5.71 -17.12 -9.46
CA VAL A 269 -5.41 -18.34 -8.67
C VAL A 269 -6.07 -18.30 -7.30
N VAL A 270 -6.38 -17.12 -6.79
CA VAL A 270 -7.01 -16.93 -5.48
C VAL A 270 -8.00 -15.78 -5.55
N ASP A 271 -9.16 -15.93 -4.92
CA ASP A 271 -10.19 -14.90 -4.77
C ASP A 271 -10.67 -14.93 -3.32
N LEU A 272 -10.30 -13.91 -2.53
CA LEU A 272 -10.56 -13.85 -1.10
C LEU A 272 -11.71 -12.89 -0.83
N LYS A 273 -12.82 -13.43 -0.35
CA LYS A 273 -14.01 -12.66 0.06
C LYS A 273 -14.16 -12.64 1.57
N VAL A 274 -14.68 -11.53 2.08
CA VAL A 274 -15.07 -11.41 3.48
C VAL A 274 -16.32 -12.26 3.71
N ASP A 275 -16.25 -13.20 4.64
CA ASP A 275 -17.37 -13.99 5.10
C ASP A 275 -17.51 -13.83 6.62
N LEU A 276 -18.39 -12.92 7.05
CA LEU A 276 -18.59 -12.58 8.46
C LEU A 276 -19.16 -13.76 9.26
N LYS A 277 -19.95 -14.63 8.63
CA LYS A 277 -20.48 -15.81 9.28
C LYS A 277 -19.38 -16.82 9.59
N GLN A 278 -18.52 -17.09 8.62
CA GLN A 278 -17.37 -17.96 8.81
C GLN A 278 -16.40 -17.39 9.87
N GLU A 279 -16.14 -16.10 9.87
CA GLU A 279 -15.30 -15.45 10.89
C GLU A 279 -15.89 -15.61 12.29
N SER A 280 -17.20 -15.41 12.44
CA SER A 280 -17.90 -15.60 13.71
C SER A 280 -17.81 -17.04 14.21
N GLU A 281 -17.98 -18.01 13.32
CA GLU A 281 -17.85 -19.45 13.64
C GLU A 281 -16.41 -19.82 14.01
N MET A 282 -15.40 -19.29 13.30
CA MET A 282 -14.00 -19.62 13.53
C MET A 282 -13.43 -18.97 14.81
N PHE A 283 -13.80 -17.72 15.10
CA PHE A 283 -13.17 -16.91 16.14
C PHE A 283 -14.09 -16.53 17.29
N GLY A 284 -15.36 -16.97 17.28
CA GLY A 284 -16.32 -16.70 18.35
C GLY A 284 -16.70 -15.24 18.52
N THR A 285 -16.50 -14.41 17.49
CA THR A 285 -16.92 -13.01 17.49
C THR A 285 -18.42 -12.92 17.28
N ALA A 286 -19.12 -12.08 18.08
CA ALA A 286 -20.55 -11.84 17.86
C ALA A 286 -20.77 -11.32 16.44
N ALA A 287 -21.66 -12.00 15.70
CA ALA A 287 -22.13 -11.49 14.42
C ALA A 287 -22.75 -10.11 14.67
N THR A 288 -22.06 -9.06 14.25
CA THR A 288 -22.67 -7.74 14.25
C THR A 288 -23.77 -7.78 13.20
N ASP A 289 -25.01 -7.60 13.64
CA ASP A 289 -26.14 -7.27 12.77
C ASP A 289 -25.90 -5.92 12.08
N SER A 290 -24.85 -5.82 11.30
CA SER A 290 -24.64 -4.67 10.45
C SER A 290 -25.50 -4.85 9.21
N LYS A 291 -26.69 -4.30 9.26
CA LYS A 291 -27.45 -4.04 8.05
C LYS A 291 -26.54 -3.35 7.03
N THR A 292 -25.95 -4.15 6.11
CA THR A 292 -25.55 -3.75 4.76
C THR A 292 -24.56 -2.61 4.57
N LYS A 293 -23.48 -2.49 5.36
CA LYS A 293 -22.30 -1.78 4.85
C LYS A 293 -21.46 -2.77 4.07
N VAL A 294 -21.19 -2.45 2.81
CA VAL A 294 -20.24 -3.20 1.99
C VAL A 294 -18.85 -3.01 2.61
N ILE A 295 -18.24 -4.11 3.03
CA ILE A 295 -16.88 -4.13 3.57
C ILE A 295 -15.94 -4.49 2.43
N TYR A 296 -14.91 -3.68 2.20
CA TYR A 296 -13.91 -3.98 1.21
C TYR A 296 -12.49 -3.67 1.70
N CYS A 297 -11.53 -4.36 1.09
CA CYS A 297 -10.11 -4.22 1.38
C CYS A 297 -9.57 -2.93 0.77
N THR A 298 -8.80 -2.19 1.54
CA THR A 298 -8.17 -0.92 1.15
C THR A 298 -6.64 -0.96 1.22
N SER A 299 -6.08 -1.97 1.85
CA SER A 299 -4.63 -2.09 2.02
C SER A 299 -4.18 -3.54 2.04
N LEU A 300 -3.01 -3.80 1.46
CA LEU A 300 -2.39 -5.13 1.34
C LEU A 300 -0.91 -5.04 1.64
N SER A 301 -0.39 -6.04 2.34
CA SER A 301 1.05 -6.22 2.50
C SER A 301 1.40 -7.69 2.77
N TRP A 302 2.43 -8.21 2.12
CA TRP A 302 2.97 -9.53 2.40
C TRP A 302 4.02 -9.48 3.51
N SER A 303 4.11 -10.54 4.30
CA SER A 303 5.31 -10.78 5.10
C SER A 303 6.54 -10.97 4.19
N ALA A 304 7.73 -10.69 4.72
CA ALA A 304 8.96 -10.73 3.91
C ALA A 304 9.23 -12.12 3.28
N ASP A 305 8.83 -13.19 3.96
CA ASP A 305 8.95 -14.57 3.46
C ASP A 305 7.81 -15.01 2.52
N GLY A 306 6.83 -14.14 2.28
CA GLY A 306 5.69 -14.43 1.41
C GLY A 306 4.72 -15.49 1.92
N SER A 307 4.81 -15.86 3.20
CA SER A 307 3.92 -16.86 3.80
C SER A 307 2.58 -16.31 4.25
N THR A 308 2.50 -15.00 4.48
CA THR A 308 1.36 -14.33 5.12
C THR A 308 1.00 -13.06 4.38
N LEU A 309 -0.28 -12.91 4.06
CA LEU A 309 -0.85 -11.69 3.49
C LEU A 309 -1.69 -10.98 4.55
N PHE A 310 -1.35 -9.73 4.82
CA PHE A 310 -2.14 -8.84 5.68
C PHE A 310 -3.04 -7.97 4.81
N SER A 311 -4.30 -7.88 5.17
CA SER A 311 -5.29 -7.07 4.46
C SER A 311 -6.07 -6.20 5.43
N GLY A 312 -6.17 -4.92 5.14
CA GLY A 312 -6.89 -3.92 5.93
C GLY A 312 -8.18 -3.51 5.25
N TYR A 313 -9.21 -3.26 6.05
CA TYR A 313 -10.59 -3.10 5.56
C TYR A 313 -11.27 -1.84 6.06
N THR A 314 -12.38 -1.51 5.41
CA THR A 314 -13.24 -0.36 5.75
C THR A 314 -13.99 -0.52 7.08
N ASP A 315 -14.03 -1.70 7.66
CA ASP A 315 -14.59 -1.95 9.01
C ASP A 315 -13.56 -1.78 10.14
N GLY A 316 -12.33 -1.36 9.83
CA GLY A 316 -11.26 -1.18 10.81
C GLY A 316 -10.51 -2.47 11.18
N LEU A 317 -10.90 -3.60 10.62
CA LEU A 317 -10.26 -4.88 10.86
C LEU A 317 -9.09 -5.10 9.89
N ILE A 318 -8.10 -5.83 10.40
CA ILE A 318 -7.04 -6.43 9.59
C ILE A 318 -7.32 -7.92 9.55
N ARG A 319 -7.41 -8.50 8.35
CA ARG A 319 -7.57 -9.93 8.13
C ARG A 319 -6.27 -10.51 7.64
N VAL A 320 -5.90 -11.66 8.19
CA VAL A 320 -4.59 -12.28 7.99
C VAL A 320 -4.79 -13.62 7.30
N TRP A 321 -4.14 -13.78 6.16
CA TRP A 321 -4.25 -14.95 5.30
C TRP A 321 -2.91 -15.66 5.22
N GLY A 322 -2.92 -16.96 5.40
CA GLY A 322 -1.71 -17.78 5.30
C GLY A 322 -1.81 -18.78 4.15
N ILE A 323 -0.65 -19.19 3.64
CA ILE A 323 -0.58 -20.24 2.62
C ILE A 323 -1.04 -21.56 3.25
N GLY A 324 -2.08 -22.15 2.63
CA GLY A 324 -2.58 -23.49 2.94
C GLY A 324 -2.19 -24.48 1.84
N ARG A 325 -1.95 -25.72 2.22
CA ARG A 325 -1.85 -26.84 1.28
C ARG A 325 -3.07 -27.74 1.46
N TYR A 326 -3.75 -28.05 0.38
CA TYR A 326 -4.79 -29.07 0.32
C TYR A 326 -4.21 -30.38 -0.21
#